data_eb52d658b0948ac809d47d325d1efc11
#
_entry.id   eb52d658b0948ac809d47d325d1efc11
#
_cell.length_a   1.000
_cell.length_b   1.000
_cell.length_c   1.000
_cell.angle_alpha   90.00
_cell.angle_beta   90.00
_cell.angle_gamma   90.00
#
_symmetry.space_group_name_H-M   'P 1'
#
loop_
_entity.id
_entity.type
_entity.pdbx_description
1 polymer ?
#
loop_
_entity_poly.entity_id
_entity_poly.type
_entity_poly.pdbx_seq_one_letter_code
_entity_poly.pdbx_strand_id
1 'polypeptide(L)'
;MSNPTHNHSNNHTIADIRVAFFLNLFFSIAEFIGGAYTNSVAIMADALHDLGDTTSLGLSWYFEKVSQRSRNGRYSYGFRRFSLLGAVINAIILVVGSVLIIREAIERLQNPAVADARGMAVFAVVGITINSIAAFRMNKGKNMNARVLTWHLLEDVLGWAAVLIVSIVMMFVDLPILDPILSIGLSAFVLYNVIKNLIAAIALFLQAVPAEVDMGEIERRILRLEKVTDVHHTHVWSLDGEENVLTTHIVLAEGTKSQEIREIKKAIRMIASEFHCGHTTVEFEYLKDDCSMPC
;
A
#
# COMPACT_ATOMS: atom_id res chain seq x y z
N MET A 1 26.52 -8.47 -27.46
CA MET A 1 25.29 -8.17 -28.23
C MET A 1 24.16 -8.03 -27.22
N SER A 2 23.85 -6.79 -26.87
CA SER A 2 22.83 -6.42 -25.90
C SER A 2 21.47 -6.36 -26.60
N ASN A 3 20.50 -7.06 -26.03
CA ASN A 3 19.15 -7.19 -26.55
C ASN A 3 18.30 -5.97 -26.18
N PRO A 4 17.70 -5.22 -27.10
CA PRO A 4 16.99 -3.96 -26.82
C PRO A 4 15.46 -4.14 -26.67
N THR A 5 14.96 -5.20 -26.03
CA THR A 5 13.51 -5.50 -26.00
C THR A 5 12.78 -5.08 -24.72
N HIS A 6 13.43 -4.47 -23.73
CA HIS A 6 12.77 -4.07 -22.47
C HIS A 6 12.19 -2.64 -22.42
N ASN A 7 12.40 -1.81 -23.46
CA ASN A 7 12.05 -0.37 -23.37
C ASN A 7 10.62 -0.03 -23.85
N HIS A 8 9.90 -0.93 -24.51
CA HIS A 8 8.55 -0.61 -25.02
C HIS A 8 7.41 -0.88 -24.03
N SER A 9 7.56 -1.82 -23.11
CA SER A 9 6.53 -2.11 -22.09
C SER A 9 6.41 -1.02 -21.02
N ASN A 10 7.53 -0.42 -20.60
CA ASN A 10 7.54 0.61 -19.56
C ASN A 10 6.88 1.93 -20.00
N ASN A 11 6.97 2.31 -21.26
CA ASN A 11 6.40 3.58 -21.75
C ASN A 11 4.86 3.55 -21.81
N HIS A 12 4.25 2.42 -22.14
CA HIS A 12 2.79 2.26 -22.13
C HIS A 12 2.25 2.31 -20.68
N THR A 13 2.90 1.62 -19.75
CA THR A 13 2.50 1.60 -18.34
C THR A 13 2.54 2.99 -17.70
N ILE A 14 3.55 3.80 -17.99
CA ILE A 14 3.67 5.18 -17.46
C ILE A 14 2.61 6.11 -18.07
N ALA A 15 2.29 5.96 -19.36
CA ALA A 15 1.26 6.73 -20.01
C ALA A 15 -0.13 6.40 -19.43
N ASP A 16 -0.41 5.12 -19.18
CA ASP A 16 -1.67 4.65 -18.62
C ASP A 16 -1.87 5.15 -17.17
N ILE A 17 -0.81 5.15 -16.35
CA ILE A 17 -0.85 5.69 -14.98
C ILE A 17 -1.16 7.20 -14.98
N ARG A 18 -0.57 7.97 -15.91
CA ARG A 18 -0.85 9.41 -16.01
C ARG A 18 -2.31 9.67 -16.39
N VAL A 19 -2.84 8.92 -17.36
CA VAL A 19 -4.24 9.06 -17.79
C VAL A 19 -5.18 8.73 -16.62
N ALA A 20 -4.92 7.63 -15.92
CA ALA A 20 -5.68 7.24 -14.73
C ALA A 20 -5.64 8.33 -13.65
N PHE A 21 -4.45 8.86 -13.35
CA PHE A 21 -4.28 9.94 -12.37
C PHE A 21 -5.11 11.19 -12.72
N PHE A 22 -5.02 11.69 -13.95
CA PHE A 22 -5.76 12.89 -14.32
C PHE A 22 -7.26 12.67 -14.42
N LEU A 23 -7.73 11.50 -14.84
CA LEU A 23 -9.14 11.15 -14.85
C LEU A 23 -9.70 11.08 -13.43
N ASN A 24 -9.00 10.40 -12.52
CA ASN A 24 -9.41 10.28 -11.12
C ASN A 24 -9.39 11.64 -10.41
N LEU A 25 -8.34 12.45 -10.65
CA LEU A 25 -8.26 13.81 -10.14
C LEU A 25 -9.44 14.68 -10.59
N PHE A 26 -9.76 14.63 -11.88
CA PHE A 26 -10.89 15.38 -12.43
C PHE A 26 -12.21 14.92 -11.82
N PHE A 27 -12.40 13.61 -11.67
CA PHE A 27 -13.60 13.02 -11.08
C PHE A 27 -13.74 13.40 -9.61
N SER A 28 -12.72 13.24 -8.82
CA SER A 28 -12.68 13.63 -7.40
C SER A 28 -12.98 15.13 -7.19
N ILE A 29 -12.45 16.01 -8.04
CA ILE A 29 -12.79 17.45 -8.01
C ILE A 29 -14.26 17.68 -8.35
N ALA A 30 -14.79 16.97 -9.35
CA ALA A 30 -16.19 17.11 -9.74
C ALA A 30 -17.13 16.63 -8.62
N GLU A 31 -16.77 15.56 -7.92
CA GLU A 31 -17.49 15.05 -6.74
C GLU A 31 -17.43 16.03 -5.56
N PHE A 32 -16.26 16.61 -5.29
CA PHE A 32 -16.15 17.64 -4.25
C PHE A 32 -17.07 18.84 -4.53
N ILE A 33 -17.08 19.32 -5.76
CA ILE A 33 -17.98 20.39 -6.20
C ILE A 33 -19.45 19.93 -6.10
N GLY A 34 -19.74 18.70 -6.53
CA GLY A 34 -21.07 18.09 -6.46
C GLY A 34 -21.57 17.91 -5.04
N GLY A 35 -20.73 17.43 -4.14
CA GLY A 35 -21.02 17.30 -2.71
C GLY A 35 -21.31 18.66 -2.05
N ALA A 36 -20.51 19.67 -2.35
CA ALA A 36 -20.73 21.03 -1.89
C ALA A 36 -22.03 21.63 -2.46
N TYR A 37 -22.30 21.42 -3.76
CA TYR A 37 -23.51 21.92 -4.42
C TYR A 37 -24.79 21.26 -3.91
N THR A 38 -24.76 19.95 -3.71
CA THR A 38 -25.89 19.17 -3.16
C THR A 38 -26.00 19.26 -1.64
N ASN A 39 -25.02 19.90 -0.99
CA ASN A 39 -24.89 19.95 0.47
C ASN A 39 -24.87 18.53 1.10
N SER A 40 -24.29 17.54 0.41
CA SER A 40 -24.18 16.15 0.85
C SER A 40 -22.80 15.87 1.43
N VAL A 41 -22.75 15.44 2.70
CA VAL A 41 -21.51 15.02 3.34
C VAL A 41 -21.09 13.63 2.87
N ALA A 42 -22.04 12.79 2.48
CA ALA A 42 -21.75 11.47 1.92
C ALA A 42 -21.00 11.56 0.59
N ILE A 43 -21.41 12.44 -0.33
CA ILE A 43 -20.67 12.67 -1.58
C ILE A 43 -19.29 13.29 -1.31
N MET A 44 -19.19 14.19 -0.32
CA MET A 44 -17.89 14.75 0.07
C MET A 44 -16.96 13.69 0.68
N ALA A 45 -17.51 12.71 1.40
CA ALA A 45 -16.74 11.59 1.95
C ALA A 45 -16.17 10.69 0.83
N ASP A 46 -16.98 10.42 -0.18
CA ASP A 46 -16.58 9.67 -1.37
C ASP A 46 -15.50 10.42 -2.17
N ALA A 47 -15.71 11.72 -2.43
CA ALA A 47 -14.73 12.60 -3.07
C ALA A 47 -13.37 12.63 -2.34
N LEU A 48 -13.37 12.54 -1.01
CA LEU A 48 -12.14 12.44 -0.20
C LEU A 48 -11.44 11.09 -0.40
N HIS A 49 -12.20 10.01 -0.50
CA HIS A 49 -11.66 8.68 -0.81
C HIS A 49 -10.97 8.70 -2.18
N ASP A 50 -11.64 9.16 -3.21
CA ASP A 50 -11.11 9.29 -4.58
C ASP A 50 -9.90 10.24 -4.67
N LEU A 51 -9.91 11.32 -3.89
CA LEU A 51 -8.74 12.19 -3.75
C LEU A 51 -7.55 11.45 -3.14
N GLY A 52 -7.79 10.57 -2.16
CA GLY A 52 -6.78 9.72 -1.57
C GLY A 52 -6.15 8.77 -2.59
N ASP A 53 -6.97 8.14 -3.42
CA ASP A 53 -6.49 7.25 -4.47
C ASP A 53 -5.70 8.00 -5.54
N THR A 54 -6.18 9.17 -5.94
CA THR A 54 -5.46 10.08 -6.84
C THR A 54 -4.11 10.47 -6.25
N THR A 55 -4.08 10.86 -4.97
CA THR A 55 -2.84 11.23 -4.27
C THR A 55 -1.90 10.05 -4.18
N SER A 56 -2.43 8.85 -3.88
CA SER A 56 -1.66 7.59 -3.85
C SER A 56 -0.99 7.30 -5.19
N LEU A 57 -1.73 7.40 -6.29
CA LEU A 57 -1.20 7.23 -7.65
C LEU A 57 -0.10 8.26 -7.97
N GLY A 58 -0.33 9.53 -7.65
CA GLY A 58 0.64 10.60 -7.88
C GLY A 58 1.93 10.45 -7.07
N LEU A 59 1.80 10.15 -5.78
CA LEU A 59 2.93 9.92 -4.89
C LEU A 59 3.68 8.64 -5.27
N SER A 60 2.97 7.55 -5.59
CA SER A 60 3.59 6.31 -6.05
C SER A 60 4.41 6.54 -7.32
N TRP A 61 3.85 7.24 -8.31
CA TRP A 61 4.58 7.59 -9.53
C TRP A 61 5.83 8.44 -9.27
N TYR A 62 5.73 9.45 -8.40
CA TYR A 62 6.86 10.31 -8.07
C TYR A 62 7.95 9.56 -7.29
N PHE A 63 7.56 8.85 -6.23
CA PHE A 63 8.50 8.16 -5.37
C PHE A 63 9.08 6.91 -6.01
N GLU A 64 8.35 6.23 -6.89
CA GLU A 64 8.89 5.15 -7.71
C GLU A 64 10.08 5.64 -8.55
N LYS A 65 9.94 6.81 -9.20
CA LYS A 65 11.04 7.43 -9.94
C LYS A 65 12.22 7.83 -9.03
N VAL A 66 11.96 8.18 -7.78
CA VAL A 66 13.01 8.50 -6.80
C VAL A 66 13.68 7.24 -6.28
N SER A 67 12.91 6.18 -6.01
CA SER A 67 13.39 4.90 -5.45
C SER A 67 14.38 4.20 -6.38
N GLN A 68 14.21 4.37 -7.69
CA GLN A 68 15.11 3.80 -8.71
C GLN A 68 16.50 4.47 -8.77
N ARG A 69 16.73 5.56 -8.01
CA ARG A 69 18.04 6.19 -7.95
C ARG A 69 19.03 5.30 -7.22
N SER A 70 20.21 5.15 -7.80
CA SER A 70 21.30 4.37 -7.21
C SER A 70 21.76 4.95 -5.87
N ARG A 71 22.37 4.09 -5.05
CA ARG A 71 23.01 4.48 -3.79
C ARG A 71 24.01 5.62 -3.96
N ASN A 72 24.14 6.44 -2.94
CA ASN A 72 25.14 7.49 -2.87
C ASN A 72 25.76 7.53 -1.45
N GLY A 73 26.69 8.46 -1.19
CA GLY A 73 27.37 8.58 0.10
C GLY A 73 26.44 8.89 1.29
N ARG A 74 25.19 9.36 1.05
CA ARG A 74 24.19 9.66 2.10
C ARG A 74 23.19 8.49 2.30
N TYR A 75 22.86 7.77 1.25
CA TYR A 75 21.89 6.66 1.25
C TYR A 75 22.55 5.40 0.74
N SER A 76 23.05 4.56 1.67
CA SER A 76 23.84 3.35 1.36
C SER A 76 23.03 2.27 0.66
N TYR A 77 21.75 2.12 0.99
CA TYR A 77 20.80 1.22 0.31
C TYR A 77 20.05 1.89 -0.87
N GLY A 78 20.44 3.12 -1.28
CA GLY A 78 19.71 3.88 -2.27
C GLY A 78 18.48 4.56 -1.70
N PHE A 79 17.52 4.87 -2.58
CA PHE A 79 16.35 5.65 -2.24
C PHE A 79 15.07 4.81 -2.11
N ARG A 80 15.17 3.48 -1.99
CA ARG A 80 14.03 2.56 -1.99
C ARG A 80 12.96 2.90 -0.96
N ARG A 81 13.34 3.27 0.26
CA ARG A 81 12.39 3.65 1.33
C ARG A 81 11.57 4.90 1.04
N PHE A 82 11.88 5.65 -0.01
CA PHE A 82 11.05 6.79 -0.41
C PHE A 82 9.67 6.39 -0.91
N SER A 83 9.49 5.15 -1.43
CA SER A 83 8.17 4.64 -1.80
C SER A 83 7.24 4.55 -0.58
N LEU A 84 7.76 4.10 0.56
CA LEU A 84 7.00 4.02 1.82
C LEU A 84 6.57 5.41 2.32
N LEU A 85 7.37 6.45 2.08
CA LEU A 85 7.05 7.81 2.48
C LEU A 85 5.76 8.30 1.78
N GLY A 86 5.59 7.94 0.50
CA GLY A 86 4.36 8.22 -0.25
C GLY A 86 3.12 7.63 0.42
N ALA A 87 3.21 6.36 0.82
CA ALA A 87 2.10 5.67 1.51
C ALA A 87 1.75 6.35 2.86
N VAL A 88 2.76 6.76 3.63
CA VAL A 88 2.54 7.46 4.91
C VAL A 88 1.91 8.83 4.70
N ILE A 89 2.39 9.62 3.72
CA ILE A 89 1.82 10.94 3.41
C ILE A 89 0.35 10.79 3.00
N ASN A 90 0.05 9.85 2.10
CA ASN A 90 -1.33 9.58 1.68
C ASN A 90 -2.22 9.17 2.88
N ALA A 91 -1.74 8.27 3.73
CA ALA A 91 -2.46 7.85 4.92
C ALA A 91 -2.77 9.02 5.87
N ILE A 92 -1.82 9.94 6.08
CA ILE A 92 -2.05 11.13 6.92
C ILE A 92 -3.13 12.03 6.31
N ILE A 93 -3.10 12.26 5.00
CA ILE A 93 -4.11 13.07 4.29
C ILE A 93 -5.50 12.45 4.49
N LEU A 94 -5.64 11.14 4.28
CA LEU A 94 -6.91 10.43 4.42
C LEU A 94 -7.41 10.38 5.86
N VAL A 95 -6.53 10.18 6.85
CA VAL A 95 -6.90 10.20 8.28
C VAL A 95 -7.44 11.58 8.65
N VAL A 96 -6.71 12.65 8.32
CA VAL A 96 -7.14 14.03 8.63
C VAL A 96 -8.45 14.33 7.94
N GLY A 97 -8.59 14.02 6.66
CA GLY A 97 -9.81 14.25 5.90
C GLY A 97 -11.00 13.47 6.45
N SER A 98 -10.83 12.17 6.75
CA SER A 98 -11.91 11.35 7.32
C SER A 98 -12.37 11.86 8.69
N VAL A 99 -11.44 12.32 9.55
CA VAL A 99 -11.78 12.91 10.83
C VAL A 99 -12.58 14.21 10.66
N LEU A 100 -12.22 15.06 9.68
CA LEU A 100 -12.97 16.29 9.40
C LEU A 100 -14.38 15.99 8.87
N ILE A 101 -14.52 15.02 7.99
CA ILE A 101 -15.83 14.57 7.46
C ILE A 101 -16.70 13.97 8.57
N ILE A 102 -16.15 13.11 9.41
CA ILE A 102 -16.88 12.52 10.55
C ILE A 102 -17.34 13.62 11.50
N ARG A 103 -16.49 14.59 11.79
CA ARG A 103 -16.85 15.74 12.64
C ARG A 103 -18.03 16.53 12.04
N GLU A 104 -17.97 16.86 10.76
CA GLU A 104 -19.04 17.55 10.03
C GLU A 104 -20.33 16.71 10.06
N ALA A 105 -20.24 15.42 9.81
CA ALA A 105 -21.40 14.52 9.84
C ALA A 105 -22.02 14.44 11.24
N ILE A 106 -21.24 14.41 12.31
CA ILE A 106 -21.74 14.44 13.70
C ILE A 106 -22.45 15.78 13.98
N GLU A 107 -21.90 16.90 13.53
CA GLU A 107 -22.54 18.21 13.68
C GLU A 107 -23.89 18.24 12.98
N ARG A 108 -23.99 17.66 11.77
CA ARG A 108 -25.26 17.55 11.01
C ARG A 108 -26.25 16.55 11.61
N LEU A 109 -25.82 15.58 12.38
CA LEU A 109 -26.76 14.74 13.17
C LEU A 109 -27.43 15.54 14.29
N GLN A 110 -26.73 16.51 14.89
CA GLN A 110 -27.27 17.36 15.95
C GLN A 110 -28.07 18.54 15.39
N ASN A 111 -27.63 19.11 14.28
CA ASN A 111 -28.23 20.23 13.57
C ASN A 111 -28.48 19.83 12.10
N PRO A 112 -29.56 19.08 11.80
CA PRO A 112 -29.77 18.54 10.47
C PRO A 112 -29.83 19.63 9.41
N ALA A 113 -28.98 19.53 8.39
CA ALA A 113 -29.01 20.36 7.21
C ALA A 113 -29.65 19.57 6.05
N VAL A 114 -30.49 20.23 5.27
CA VAL A 114 -31.16 19.59 4.14
C VAL A 114 -30.15 19.43 2.98
N ALA A 115 -29.92 18.20 2.57
CA ALA A 115 -29.19 17.89 1.34
C ALA A 115 -30.17 17.81 0.16
N ASP A 116 -29.70 18.18 -1.03
CA ASP A 116 -30.50 18.05 -2.27
C ASP A 116 -30.51 16.58 -2.72
N ALA A 117 -31.53 15.84 -2.30
CA ALA A 117 -31.69 14.43 -2.63
C ALA A 117 -31.76 14.16 -4.16
N ARG A 118 -32.29 15.09 -4.94
CA ARG A 118 -32.34 14.95 -6.41
C ARG A 118 -30.96 15.10 -7.03
N GLY A 119 -30.23 16.11 -6.60
CA GLY A 119 -28.84 16.30 -7.00
C GLY A 119 -27.98 15.11 -6.62
N MET A 120 -28.09 14.59 -5.39
CA MET A 120 -27.41 13.37 -4.95
C MET A 120 -27.72 12.17 -5.84
N ALA A 121 -28.99 11.94 -6.19
CA ALA A 121 -29.39 10.84 -7.07
C ALA A 121 -28.77 10.95 -8.47
N VAL A 122 -28.70 12.15 -9.03
CA VAL A 122 -28.07 12.40 -10.34
C VAL A 122 -26.57 12.08 -10.27
N PHE A 123 -25.85 12.58 -9.26
CA PHE A 123 -24.45 12.29 -9.06
C PHE A 123 -24.21 10.80 -8.85
N ALA A 124 -25.04 10.12 -8.06
CA ALA A 124 -24.92 8.69 -7.81
C ALA A 124 -25.11 7.85 -9.09
N VAL A 125 -26.07 8.19 -9.94
CA VAL A 125 -26.25 7.49 -11.24
C VAL A 125 -25.04 7.71 -12.15
N VAL A 126 -24.48 8.90 -12.18
CA VAL A 126 -23.26 9.21 -12.95
C VAL A 126 -22.08 8.42 -12.40
N GLY A 127 -21.86 8.42 -11.08
CA GLY A 127 -20.78 7.68 -10.41
C GLY A 127 -20.88 6.17 -10.68
N ILE A 128 -22.05 5.56 -10.47
CA ILE A 128 -22.28 4.14 -10.79
C ILE A 128 -21.96 3.85 -12.26
N THR A 129 -22.41 4.71 -13.17
CA THR A 129 -22.22 4.48 -14.61
C THR A 129 -20.75 4.52 -15.00
N ILE A 130 -20.00 5.52 -14.53
CA ILE A 130 -18.57 5.69 -14.84
C ILE A 130 -17.76 4.53 -14.28
N ASN A 131 -17.93 4.23 -12.98
CA ASN A 131 -17.18 3.16 -12.30
C ASN A 131 -17.55 1.77 -12.86
N SER A 132 -18.82 1.53 -13.21
CA SER A 132 -19.25 0.27 -13.85
C SER A 132 -18.64 0.08 -15.23
N ILE A 133 -18.58 1.15 -16.06
CA ILE A 133 -17.93 1.08 -17.38
C ILE A 133 -16.44 0.82 -17.23
N ALA A 134 -15.78 1.48 -16.27
CA ALA A 134 -14.37 1.28 -15.97
C ALA A 134 -14.11 -0.16 -15.52
N ALA A 135 -14.88 -0.67 -14.54
CA ALA A 135 -14.78 -2.04 -14.03
C ALA A 135 -15.00 -3.08 -15.15
N PHE A 136 -16.00 -2.88 -16.01
CA PHE A 136 -16.26 -3.78 -17.13
C PHE A 136 -15.12 -3.81 -18.16
N ARG A 137 -14.48 -2.68 -18.43
CA ARG A 137 -13.29 -2.63 -19.30
C ARG A 137 -12.09 -3.31 -18.69
N MET A 138 -11.84 -3.10 -17.39
CA MET A 138 -10.72 -3.69 -16.68
C MET A 138 -10.86 -5.20 -16.48
N ASN A 139 -12.08 -5.71 -16.30
CA ASN A 139 -12.36 -7.15 -16.13
C ASN A 139 -11.99 -8.01 -17.36
N LYS A 140 -11.79 -7.40 -18.53
CA LYS A 140 -11.26 -8.09 -19.72
C LYS A 140 -9.75 -8.37 -19.63
N GLY A 141 -9.04 -7.73 -18.71
CA GLY A 141 -7.62 -7.97 -18.46
C GLY A 141 -7.42 -9.24 -17.62
N LYS A 142 -6.52 -10.15 -18.09
CA LYS A 142 -6.21 -11.42 -17.38
C LYS A 142 -5.14 -11.27 -16.29
N ASN A 143 -4.62 -10.06 -16.05
CA ASN A 143 -3.51 -9.80 -15.14
C ASN A 143 -4.01 -9.60 -13.71
N MET A 144 -3.18 -9.98 -12.72
CA MET A 144 -3.46 -9.80 -11.30
C MET A 144 -3.81 -8.34 -10.97
N ASN A 145 -3.06 -7.37 -11.51
CA ASN A 145 -3.29 -5.95 -11.30
C ASN A 145 -4.67 -5.49 -11.83
N ALA A 146 -5.11 -5.98 -12.99
CA ALA A 146 -6.44 -5.69 -13.51
C ALA A 146 -7.54 -6.21 -12.59
N ARG A 147 -7.33 -7.36 -11.95
CA ARG A 147 -8.28 -7.92 -11.00
C ARG A 147 -8.41 -7.09 -9.73
N VAL A 148 -7.28 -6.64 -9.15
CA VAL A 148 -7.27 -5.77 -7.96
C VAL A 148 -7.99 -4.46 -8.27
N LEU A 149 -7.68 -3.82 -9.41
CA LEU A 149 -8.33 -2.58 -9.83
C LEU A 149 -9.84 -2.78 -10.10
N THR A 150 -10.25 -3.93 -10.64
CA THR A 150 -11.68 -4.24 -10.84
C THR A 150 -12.42 -4.33 -9.50
N TRP A 151 -11.82 -4.94 -8.48
CA TRP A 151 -12.40 -4.99 -7.15
C TRP A 151 -12.56 -3.62 -6.52
N HIS A 152 -11.56 -2.75 -6.66
CA HIS A 152 -11.63 -1.36 -6.20
C HIS A 152 -12.79 -0.60 -6.88
N LEU A 153 -12.88 -0.63 -8.21
CA LEU A 153 -13.98 0.01 -8.93
C LEU A 153 -15.37 -0.56 -8.58
N LEU A 154 -15.47 -1.83 -8.19
CA LEU A 154 -16.72 -2.41 -7.68
C LEU A 154 -17.06 -1.89 -6.28
N GLU A 155 -16.06 -1.62 -5.46
CA GLU A 155 -16.22 -0.99 -4.13
C GLU A 155 -16.81 0.42 -4.30
N ASP A 156 -16.28 1.23 -5.24
CA ASP A 156 -16.82 2.55 -5.57
C ASP A 156 -18.26 2.48 -6.08
N VAL A 157 -18.57 1.49 -6.94
CA VAL A 157 -19.96 1.26 -7.39
C VAL A 157 -20.90 0.97 -6.22
N LEU A 158 -20.45 0.21 -5.21
CA LEU A 158 -21.25 -0.07 -4.01
C LEU A 158 -21.43 1.18 -3.15
N GLY A 159 -20.40 2.03 -3.00
CA GLY A 159 -20.49 3.33 -2.34
C GLY A 159 -21.55 4.23 -3.00
N TRP A 160 -21.45 4.40 -4.31
CA TRP A 160 -22.44 5.16 -5.09
C TRP A 160 -23.84 4.56 -5.08
N ALA A 161 -23.97 3.22 -5.04
CA ALA A 161 -25.27 2.57 -4.89
C ALA A 161 -25.89 2.87 -3.52
N ALA A 162 -25.09 2.94 -2.45
CA ALA A 162 -25.58 3.36 -1.14
C ALA A 162 -26.03 4.83 -1.14
N VAL A 163 -25.28 5.74 -1.78
CA VAL A 163 -25.69 7.15 -1.96
C VAL A 163 -26.99 7.24 -2.74
N LEU A 164 -27.16 6.43 -3.81
CA LEU A 164 -28.40 6.40 -4.61
C LEU A 164 -29.59 5.94 -3.77
N ILE A 165 -29.43 4.87 -3.00
CA ILE A 165 -30.51 4.35 -2.14
C ILE A 165 -30.92 5.41 -1.12
N VAL A 166 -29.96 6.03 -0.44
CA VAL A 166 -30.21 7.08 0.55
C VAL A 166 -30.91 8.27 -0.10
N SER A 167 -30.44 8.72 -1.27
CA SER A 167 -31.05 9.85 -1.99
C SER A 167 -32.49 9.55 -2.40
N ILE A 168 -32.79 8.32 -2.88
CA ILE A 168 -34.17 7.92 -3.21
C ILE A 168 -35.05 7.94 -1.96
N VAL A 169 -34.57 7.38 -0.83
CA VAL A 169 -35.35 7.41 0.42
C VAL A 169 -35.63 8.86 0.84
N MET A 170 -34.62 9.74 0.79
CA MET A 170 -34.77 11.17 1.15
C MET A 170 -35.71 11.93 0.22
N MET A 171 -35.94 11.47 -1.01
CA MET A 171 -36.94 12.09 -1.90
C MET A 171 -38.38 11.82 -1.44
N PHE A 172 -38.65 10.71 -0.74
CA PHE A 172 -39.99 10.30 -0.32
C PHE A 172 -40.24 10.52 1.17
N VAL A 173 -39.21 10.60 1.96
CA VAL A 173 -39.25 10.72 3.43
C VAL A 173 -38.31 11.84 3.85
N ASP A 174 -38.84 12.82 4.60
CA ASP A 174 -38.04 13.93 5.12
C ASP A 174 -37.16 13.46 6.28
N LEU A 175 -36.04 12.81 5.95
CA LEU A 175 -35.06 12.28 6.88
C LEU A 175 -33.65 12.80 6.54
N PRO A 176 -33.33 14.06 6.86
CA PRO A 176 -32.04 14.67 6.52
C PRO A 176 -30.84 14.03 7.25
N ILE A 177 -31.10 13.21 8.28
CA ILE A 177 -30.05 12.48 9.03
C ILE A 177 -29.44 11.31 8.25
N LEU A 178 -30.05 10.86 7.17
CA LEU A 178 -29.55 9.69 6.39
C LEU A 178 -28.21 9.97 5.70
N ASP A 179 -28.05 11.19 5.15
CA ASP A 179 -26.79 11.59 4.53
C ASP A 179 -25.60 11.60 5.52
N PRO A 180 -25.68 12.25 6.72
CA PRO A 180 -24.64 12.16 7.71
C PRO A 180 -24.36 10.74 8.21
N ILE A 181 -25.39 9.89 8.38
CA ILE A 181 -25.20 8.49 8.81
C ILE A 181 -24.41 7.71 7.76
N LEU A 182 -24.78 7.85 6.49
CA LEU A 182 -24.05 7.22 5.38
C LEU A 182 -22.61 7.73 5.32
N SER A 183 -22.41 9.03 5.46
CA SER A 183 -21.09 9.67 5.47
C SER A 183 -20.19 9.11 6.58
N ILE A 184 -20.70 8.94 7.80
CA ILE A 184 -19.96 8.31 8.91
C ILE A 184 -19.59 6.88 8.56
N GLY A 185 -20.52 6.11 7.96
CA GLY A 185 -20.26 4.73 7.55
C GLY A 185 -19.13 4.65 6.51
N LEU A 186 -19.20 5.45 5.45
CA LEU A 186 -18.17 5.50 4.40
C LEU A 186 -16.81 5.96 4.98
N SER A 187 -16.80 7.06 5.72
CA SER A 187 -15.56 7.58 6.33
C SER A 187 -14.94 6.63 7.34
N ALA A 188 -15.74 5.92 8.13
CA ALA A 188 -15.24 4.91 9.08
C ALA A 188 -14.62 3.72 8.35
N PHE A 189 -15.20 3.28 7.24
CA PHE A 189 -14.66 2.22 6.39
C PHE A 189 -13.31 2.64 5.80
N VAL A 190 -13.22 3.83 5.20
CA VAL A 190 -11.96 4.39 4.68
C VAL A 190 -10.92 4.49 5.80
N LEU A 191 -11.29 5.04 6.95
CA LEU A 191 -10.39 5.23 8.08
C LEU A 191 -9.83 3.90 8.60
N TYR A 192 -10.66 2.85 8.67
CA TYR A 192 -10.23 1.51 9.06
C TYR A 192 -9.14 0.96 8.11
N ASN A 193 -9.36 1.05 6.80
CA ASN A 193 -8.41 0.58 5.79
C ASN A 193 -7.10 1.39 5.83
N VAL A 194 -7.21 2.70 5.95
CA VAL A 194 -6.06 3.61 6.02
C VAL A 194 -5.21 3.36 7.26
N ILE A 195 -5.83 3.18 8.44
CA ILE A 195 -5.10 2.87 9.68
C ILE A 195 -4.37 1.53 9.54
N LYS A 196 -5.01 0.52 8.98
CA LYS A 196 -4.38 -0.78 8.73
C LYS A 196 -3.13 -0.64 7.84
N ASN A 197 -3.24 0.10 6.75
CA ASN A 197 -2.13 0.34 5.82
C ASN A 197 -1.03 1.20 6.46
N LEU A 198 -1.40 2.18 7.27
CA LEU A 198 -0.45 3.02 8.01
C LEU A 198 0.36 2.21 9.03
N ILE A 199 -0.29 1.31 9.77
CA ILE A 199 0.40 0.41 10.72
C ILE A 199 1.41 -0.47 9.96
N ALA A 200 1.04 -1.03 8.81
CA ALA A 200 1.94 -1.83 7.99
C ALA A 200 3.13 -1.00 7.48
N ALA A 201 2.90 0.22 6.99
CA ALA A 201 3.96 1.13 6.55
C ALA A 201 4.90 1.52 7.70
N ILE A 202 4.36 1.81 8.89
CA ILE A 202 5.16 2.11 10.09
C ILE A 202 6.00 0.90 10.49
N ALA A 203 5.45 -0.32 10.46
CA ALA A 203 6.20 -1.53 10.76
C ALA A 203 7.42 -1.69 9.85
N LEU A 204 7.27 -1.43 8.53
CA LEU A 204 8.38 -1.42 7.59
C LEU A 204 9.43 -0.35 7.91
N PHE A 205 9.01 0.87 8.29
CA PHE A 205 9.95 1.91 8.74
C PHE A 205 10.71 1.51 10.00
N LEU A 206 10.04 0.85 10.93
CA LEU A 206 10.63 0.36 12.19
C LEU A 206 11.45 -0.92 12.00
N GLN A 207 11.66 -1.37 10.77
CA GLN A 207 12.43 -2.57 10.44
C GLN A 207 11.86 -3.85 11.08
N ALA A 208 10.53 -3.93 11.19
CA ALA A 208 9.87 -5.16 11.62
C ALA A 208 10.19 -6.31 10.64
N VAL A 209 10.19 -7.52 11.16
CA VAL A 209 10.31 -8.73 10.34
C VAL A 209 9.09 -8.79 9.40
N PRO A 210 9.28 -9.00 8.08
CA PRO A 210 8.16 -9.16 7.16
C PRO A 210 7.25 -10.33 7.58
N ALA A 211 5.94 -10.14 7.46
CA ALA A 211 4.95 -11.11 7.94
C ALA A 211 5.04 -12.50 7.28
N GLU A 212 5.55 -12.53 6.05
CA GLU A 212 5.79 -13.75 5.26
C GLU A 212 7.11 -14.47 5.59
N VAL A 213 7.96 -13.88 6.45
CA VAL A 213 9.27 -14.44 6.80
C VAL A 213 9.22 -15.11 8.16
N ASP A 214 9.45 -16.42 8.20
CA ASP A 214 9.75 -17.16 9.42
C ASP A 214 11.26 -17.17 9.66
N MET A 215 11.74 -16.33 10.58
CA MET A 215 13.17 -16.28 10.96
C MET A 215 13.67 -17.63 11.49
N GLY A 216 12.84 -18.32 12.29
CA GLY A 216 13.19 -19.64 12.83
C GLY A 216 13.38 -20.69 11.72
N GLU A 217 12.65 -20.59 10.62
CA GLU A 217 12.87 -21.47 9.46
C GLU A 217 14.21 -21.17 8.78
N ILE A 218 14.55 -19.89 8.60
CA ILE A 218 15.85 -19.49 8.04
C ILE A 218 16.99 -20.06 8.90
N GLU A 219 16.94 -19.85 10.21
CA GLU A 219 17.96 -20.33 11.15
C GLU A 219 18.06 -21.86 11.15
N ARG A 220 16.93 -22.57 11.21
CA ARG A 220 16.90 -24.05 11.13
C ARG A 220 17.51 -24.58 9.83
N ARG A 221 17.28 -23.92 8.71
CA ARG A 221 17.83 -24.34 7.41
C ARG A 221 19.32 -24.06 7.31
N ILE A 222 19.79 -22.94 7.85
CA ILE A 222 21.22 -22.62 7.90
C ILE A 222 21.95 -23.59 8.85
N LEU A 223 21.38 -23.88 10.01
CA LEU A 223 21.95 -24.81 10.99
C LEU A 223 22.12 -26.26 10.46
N ARG A 224 21.32 -26.64 9.46
CA ARG A 224 21.45 -27.96 8.79
C ARG A 224 22.60 -28.06 7.80
N LEU A 225 23.26 -26.95 7.48
CA LEU A 225 24.41 -26.98 6.58
C LEU A 225 25.58 -27.64 7.24
N GLU A 226 26.33 -28.45 6.48
CA GLU A 226 27.55 -29.13 6.99
C GLU A 226 28.55 -28.10 7.50
N LYS A 227 29.21 -28.38 8.62
CA LYS A 227 30.17 -27.49 9.29
C LYS A 227 29.59 -26.26 9.99
N VAL A 228 28.28 -26.01 9.94
CA VAL A 228 27.63 -25.00 10.77
C VAL A 228 27.26 -25.61 12.12
N THR A 229 27.73 -25.02 13.22
CA THR A 229 27.52 -25.51 14.59
C THR A 229 26.53 -24.68 15.36
N ASP A 230 26.40 -23.38 15.04
CA ASP A 230 25.44 -22.48 15.65
C ASP A 230 25.07 -21.36 14.69
N VAL A 231 23.87 -20.78 14.88
CA VAL A 231 23.34 -19.62 14.13
C VAL A 231 22.71 -18.70 15.16
N HIS A 232 23.13 -17.46 15.20
CA HIS A 232 22.61 -16.49 16.16
C HIS A 232 22.68 -15.08 15.58
N HIS A 233 22.16 -14.10 16.32
CA HIS A 233 22.13 -12.69 15.95
C HIS A 233 21.54 -12.47 14.53
N THR A 234 20.47 -13.20 14.25
CA THR A 234 19.78 -13.13 12.96
C THR A 234 18.79 -11.97 12.94
N HIS A 235 18.91 -11.10 11.94
CA HIS A 235 17.96 -10.03 11.72
C HIS A 235 17.48 -10.04 10.28
N VAL A 236 16.17 -9.88 10.11
CA VAL A 236 15.54 -9.75 8.79
C VAL A 236 14.61 -8.54 8.81
N TRP A 237 14.74 -7.69 7.81
CA TRP A 237 13.83 -6.54 7.62
C TRP A 237 13.65 -6.25 6.14
N SER A 238 12.58 -5.55 5.78
CA SER A 238 12.39 -5.11 4.40
C SER A 238 12.91 -3.69 4.17
N LEU A 239 13.36 -3.42 2.94
CA LEU A 239 13.75 -2.08 2.48
C LEU A 239 12.54 -1.27 2.00
N ASP A 240 11.64 -1.90 1.25
CA ASP A 240 10.54 -1.26 0.51
C ASP A 240 9.23 -2.06 0.52
N GLY A 241 9.21 -3.21 1.17
CA GLY A 241 8.09 -4.17 1.17
C GLY A 241 8.24 -5.30 0.17
N GLU A 242 9.22 -5.23 -0.74
CA GLU A 242 9.47 -6.25 -1.77
C GLU A 242 10.82 -6.94 -1.57
N GLU A 243 11.86 -6.18 -1.24
CA GLU A 243 13.22 -6.70 -1.05
C GLU A 243 13.62 -6.67 0.41
N ASN A 244 14.03 -7.84 0.92
CA ASN A 244 14.46 -8.02 2.29
C ASN A 244 15.99 -8.00 2.42
N VAL A 245 16.43 -7.70 3.64
CA VAL A 245 17.84 -7.77 4.07
C VAL A 245 17.94 -8.81 5.17
N LEU A 246 18.94 -9.68 5.08
CA LEU A 246 19.30 -10.65 6.10
C LEU A 246 20.70 -10.35 6.63
N THR A 247 20.84 -10.28 7.95
CA THR A 247 22.13 -10.35 8.64
C THR A 247 22.10 -11.49 9.63
N THR A 248 23.21 -12.23 9.75
CA THR A 248 23.29 -13.36 10.67
C THR A 248 24.74 -13.69 11.01
N HIS A 249 24.99 -14.16 12.22
CA HIS A 249 26.27 -14.73 12.67
C HIS A 249 26.18 -16.24 12.63
N ILE A 250 27.27 -16.88 12.17
CA ILE A 250 27.32 -18.31 11.95
C ILE A 250 28.61 -18.84 12.51
N VAL A 251 28.49 -19.70 13.50
CA VAL A 251 29.64 -20.42 14.09
C VAL A 251 29.99 -21.64 13.24
N LEU A 252 31.23 -21.71 12.80
CA LEU A 252 31.74 -22.82 12.01
C LEU A 252 32.52 -23.81 12.89
N ALA A 253 32.48 -25.07 12.50
CA ALA A 253 33.32 -26.10 13.12
C ALA A 253 34.83 -25.80 12.92
N GLU A 254 35.63 -26.11 13.90
CA GLU A 254 37.09 -25.96 13.81
C GLU A 254 37.64 -26.69 12.58
N GLY A 255 38.62 -26.07 11.93
CA GLY A 255 39.29 -26.64 10.76
C GLY A 255 38.49 -26.54 9.47
N THR A 256 37.35 -25.79 9.42
CA THR A 256 36.59 -25.50 8.20
C THR A 256 37.47 -24.77 7.18
N LYS A 257 37.62 -25.35 5.98
CA LYS A 257 38.48 -24.81 4.93
C LYS A 257 37.84 -23.70 4.16
N SER A 258 38.61 -22.79 3.60
CA SER A 258 38.11 -21.66 2.78
C SER A 258 37.23 -22.08 1.62
N GLN A 259 37.35 -23.29 1.06
CA GLN A 259 36.51 -23.84 0.04
C GLN A 259 35.11 -24.14 0.60
N GLU A 260 35.04 -24.81 1.76
CA GLU A 260 33.79 -25.14 2.46
C GLU A 260 33.02 -23.85 2.85
N ILE A 261 33.75 -22.84 3.35
CA ILE A 261 33.14 -21.51 3.67
C ILE A 261 32.47 -20.87 2.41
N ARG A 262 33.09 -20.98 1.24
CA ARG A 262 32.49 -20.48 0.00
C ARG A 262 31.20 -21.22 -0.36
N GLU A 263 31.17 -22.53 -0.14
CA GLU A 263 29.98 -23.36 -0.42
C GLU A 263 28.87 -23.06 0.58
N ILE A 264 29.17 -22.94 1.86
CA ILE A 264 28.22 -22.52 2.90
C ILE A 264 27.65 -21.14 2.56
N LYS A 265 28.47 -20.17 2.19
CA LYS A 265 28.04 -18.82 1.82
C LYS A 265 27.13 -18.85 0.60
N LYS A 266 27.37 -19.73 -0.36
CA LYS A 266 26.50 -19.91 -1.54
C LYS A 266 25.17 -20.53 -1.13
N ALA A 267 25.17 -21.54 -0.27
CA ALA A 267 23.96 -22.18 0.23
C ALA A 267 23.08 -21.20 1.04
N ILE A 268 23.70 -20.38 1.91
CA ILE A 268 22.98 -19.36 2.66
C ILE A 268 22.32 -18.34 1.74
N ARG A 269 23.01 -17.87 0.70
CA ARG A 269 22.41 -16.96 -0.29
C ARG A 269 21.25 -17.59 -1.03
N MET A 270 21.29 -18.89 -1.31
CA MET A 270 20.17 -19.61 -1.91
C MET A 270 18.97 -19.66 -0.95
N ILE A 271 19.21 -20.01 0.34
CA ILE A 271 18.17 -19.98 1.36
C ILE A 271 17.58 -18.57 1.47
N ALA A 272 18.41 -17.54 1.61
CA ALA A 272 17.99 -16.16 1.74
C ALA A 272 17.15 -15.67 0.52
N SER A 273 17.50 -16.12 -0.69
CA SER A 273 16.77 -15.73 -1.90
C SER A 273 15.33 -16.25 -1.94
N GLU A 274 15.03 -17.37 -1.30
CA GLU A 274 13.67 -17.91 -1.19
C GLU A 274 12.76 -17.03 -0.31
N PHE A 275 13.36 -16.25 0.61
CA PHE A 275 12.70 -15.26 1.45
C PHE A 275 12.86 -13.83 0.92
N HIS A 276 13.13 -13.67 -0.36
CA HIS A 276 13.32 -12.38 -1.05
C HIS A 276 14.43 -11.49 -0.44
N CYS A 277 15.44 -12.11 0.22
CA CYS A 277 16.57 -11.38 0.77
C CYS A 277 17.62 -11.10 -0.32
N GLY A 278 17.50 -9.95 -0.98
CA GLY A 278 18.46 -9.51 -2.01
C GLY A 278 19.80 -9.06 -1.42
N HIS A 279 19.80 -8.60 -0.17
CA HIS A 279 21.01 -8.27 0.57
C HIS A 279 21.22 -9.25 1.72
N THR A 280 22.33 -9.98 1.69
CA THR A 280 22.68 -10.95 2.73
C THR A 280 24.08 -10.66 3.24
N THR A 281 24.20 -10.38 4.54
CA THR A 281 25.47 -10.23 5.26
C THR A 281 25.61 -11.37 6.25
N VAL A 282 26.75 -12.06 6.19
CA VAL A 282 27.05 -13.19 7.08
C VAL A 282 28.40 -12.93 7.71
N GLU A 283 28.42 -12.95 9.03
CA GLU A 283 29.62 -12.97 9.82
C GLU A 283 29.93 -14.43 10.21
N PHE A 284 31.15 -14.88 9.93
CA PHE A 284 31.59 -16.23 10.29
C PHE A 284 32.48 -16.18 11.53
N GLU A 285 32.11 -16.98 12.52
CA GLU A 285 32.79 -17.13 13.78
C GLU A 285 33.28 -18.56 13.92
N TYR A 286 34.35 -18.77 14.70
CA TYR A 286 34.91 -20.10 14.98
C TYR A 286 34.68 -20.54 16.42
N LEU A 287 34.40 -19.60 17.32
CA LEU A 287 34.04 -19.84 18.71
C LEU A 287 32.79 -19.04 19.06
N LYS A 288 31.90 -19.62 19.85
CA LYS A 288 30.65 -18.96 20.26
C LYS A 288 30.89 -17.67 21.08
N ASP A 289 32.08 -17.58 21.72
CA ASP A 289 32.45 -16.44 22.55
C ASP A 289 33.04 -15.27 21.76
N ASP A 290 33.20 -15.39 20.43
CA ASP A 290 33.73 -14.32 19.57
C ASP A 290 32.68 -13.22 19.34
N CYS A 291 31.38 -13.50 19.57
CA CYS A 291 30.32 -12.51 19.45
C CYS A 291 30.33 -11.57 20.65
N SER A 292 30.77 -10.34 20.44
CA SER A 292 30.74 -9.26 21.45
C SER A 292 29.43 -8.50 21.53
N MET A 293 28.46 -8.85 20.69
CA MET A 293 27.17 -8.16 20.62
C MET A 293 26.17 -8.78 21.60
N PRO A 294 25.38 -7.98 22.32
CA PRO A 294 24.28 -8.52 23.14
C PRO A 294 23.24 -9.16 22.23
N CYS A 295 22.94 -10.41 22.47
CA CYS A 295 21.87 -11.17 21.80
C CYS A 295 20.52 -10.90 22.45
#